data_b9e193dd678b5f4c459c696e1184405e
#
_entry.id   b9e193dd678b5f4c459c696e1184405e
#
_cell.length_a   1.000
_cell.length_b   1.000
_cell.length_c   1.000
_cell.angle_alpha   90.00
_cell.angle_beta   90.00
_cell.angle_gamma   90.00
#
_symmetry.space_group_name_H-M   'P 1'
#
loop_
_entity.id
_entity.type
_entity.pdbx_description
1 polymer ?
#
loop_
_entity_poly.entity_id
_entity_poly.type
_entity_poly.pdbx_seq_one_letter_code
_entity_poly.pdbx_strand_id
1 'polypeptide(L)'
;MSVLLLWLLIAAPAADPAAPQAAAGGTYKTARAMPVLEKCLYDELADLGEATFMRSPGDSILMVRNGQASPVIVDISPPTVQITTKARADVQARVSRCV
;
A
#
# COMPACT_ATOMS: atom_id res chain seq x y z
N MET A 1 15.84 20.29 -37.94
CA MET A 1 15.69 20.02 -37.56
C MET A 1 15.25 19.55 -36.69
N SER A 2 15.22 19.56 -36.69
CA SER A 2 14.87 19.07 -35.97
C SER A 2 14.53 18.65 -35.08
N VAL A 3 14.43 18.55 -34.98
CA VAL A 3 14.20 18.05 -34.26
C VAL A 3 13.91 17.73 -33.38
N LEU A 4 13.90 17.72 -33.50
CA LEU A 4 13.70 17.27 -32.74
C LEU A 4 13.42 16.96 -31.89
N LEU A 5 13.32 16.95 -31.95
CA LEU A 5 13.12 16.58 -31.25
C LEU A 5 12.85 16.28 -30.38
N LEU A 6 12.77 16.25 -30.25
CA LEU A 6 12.57 15.87 -29.51
C LEU A 6 12.15 15.52 -28.69
N TRP A 7 12.05 15.53 -28.67
CA TRP A 7 11.58 15.07 -28.08
C TRP A 7 11.47 14.64 -27.24
N LEU A 8 11.41 14.59 -27.25
CA LEU A 8 11.32 14.04 -26.55
C LEU A 8 10.96 13.98 -25.71
N LEU A 9 10.74 14.04 -25.68
CA LEU A 9 10.40 13.86 -24.97
C LEU A 9 10.02 13.50 -24.28
N ILE A 10 9.97 13.46 -24.39
CA ILE A 10 9.35 13.31 -24.00
C ILE A 10 9.21 12.68 -23.28
N ALA A 11 9.32 12.26 -23.36
CA ALA A 11 9.15 11.40 -22.71
C ALA A 11 9.02 11.45 -21.40
N ALA A 12 9.33 11.94 -21.11
CA ALA A 12 9.26 12.12 -19.92
C ALA A 12 8.18 11.73 -19.18
N PRO A 13 7.39 11.81 -19.59
CA PRO A 13 6.33 11.60 -18.90
C PRO A 13 6.26 10.42 -18.21
N ALA A 14 6.85 9.67 -18.66
CA ALA A 14 6.73 8.49 -18.14
C ALA A 14 6.95 8.45 -16.74
N ALA A 15 7.63 9.19 -16.31
CA ALA A 15 7.98 9.10 -15.01
C ALA A 15 6.88 9.16 -14.08
N ASP A 16 5.93 9.76 -14.46
CA ASP A 16 4.95 9.94 -13.66
C ASP A 16 4.31 8.80 -13.13
N PRO A 17 4.52 7.73 -13.50
CA PRO A 17 3.83 6.63 -13.01
C PRO A 17 3.84 6.52 -11.54
N ALA A 18 4.77 6.99 -10.95
CA ALA A 18 4.79 6.85 -9.55
C ALA A 18 3.70 7.61 -8.90
N ALA A 19 3.27 8.61 -9.50
CA ALA A 19 2.30 9.42 -8.90
C ALA A 19 1.01 8.73 -8.57
N PRO A 20 0.51 7.89 -9.38
CA PRO A 20 -0.77 7.33 -9.12
C PRO A 20 -0.81 6.56 -7.86
N GLN A 21 0.26 6.02 -7.47
CA GLN A 21 0.18 5.20 -6.36
C GLN A 21 -0.16 5.89 -5.13
N ALA A 22 0.12 7.13 -5.03
CA ALA A 22 -0.15 7.82 -3.84
C ALA A 22 -1.63 7.95 -3.58
N ALA A 23 -2.41 7.92 -4.58
CA ALA A 23 -3.81 8.21 -4.39
C ALA A 23 -4.53 7.16 -3.61
N ALA A 24 -4.22 5.92 -3.80
CA ALA A 24 -4.92 4.86 -3.14
C ALA A 24 -4.12 4.19 -2.05
N GLY A 25 -3.03 4.72 -1.63
CA GLY A 25 -2.28 4.07 -0.59
C GLY A 25 -1.39 2.95 -1.04
N GLY A 26 -1.57 2.43 -2.22
CA GLY A 26 -0.64 1.50 -2.83
C GLY A 26 -1.10 0.06 -2.86
N THR A 27 -0.63 -0.65 -3.85
CA THR A 27 -0.84 -2.07 -4.01
C THR A 27 0.51 -2.73 -4.12
N TYR A 28 0.71 -3.81 -3.38
CA TYR A 28 2.00 -4.47 -3.29
C TYR A 28 1.85 -5.94 -3.64
N LYS A 29 2.84 -6.50 -4.32
CA LYS A 29 2.87 -7.92 -4.58
C LYS A 29 3.72 -8.60 -3.54
N THR A 30 3.34 -9.80 -3.16
CA THR A 30 4.06 -10.53 -2.13
C THR A 30 4.07 -12.01 -2.46
N ALA A 31 5.14 -12.68 -2.03
CA ALA A 31 5.21 -14.14 -2.09
C ALA A 31 4.97 -14.74 -0.71
N ARG A 32 4.65 -13.94 0.28
CA ARG A 32 4.49 -14.45 1.64
C ARG A 32 3.10 -14.98 1.87
N ALA A 33 2.98 -15.91 2.80
CA ALA A 33 1.70 -16.51 3.13
C ALA A 33 0.91 -15.62 4.07
N MET A 34 -0.40 -15.84 4.10
CA MET A 34 -1.31 -15.01 4.90
C MET A 34 -0.88 -14.87 6.36
N PRO A 35 -0.53 -15.93 7.09
CA PRO A 35 -0.20 -15.76 8.51
C PRO A 35 1.04 -14.89 8.72
N VAL A 36 2.00 -14.98 7.82
CA VAL A 36 3.21 -14.18 7.92
C VAL A 36 2.88 -12.72 7.67
N LEU A 37 2.05 -12.46 6.68
CA LEU A 37 1.64 -11.09 6.36
C LEU A 37 0.83 -10.48 7.49
N GLU A 38 -0.09 -11.23 8.06
CA GLU A 38 -0.91 -10.71 9.15
C GLU A 38 -0.05 -10.34 10.35
N LYS A 39 0.89 -11.20 10.70
CA LYS A 39 1.72 -10.91 11.85
C LYS A 39 2.62 -9.69 11.61
N CYS A 40 3.24 -9.63 10.45
CA CYS A 40 4.12 -8.52 10.14
C CYS A 40 3.36 -7.21 10.10
N LEU A 41 2.22 -7.18 9.43
CA LEU A 41 1.44 -5.97 9.31
C LEU A 41 0.88 -5.53 10.66
N TYR A 42 0.48 -6.47 11.49
CA TYR A 42 0.03 -6.12 12.83
C TYR A 42 1.18 -5.48 13.61
N ASP A 43 2.37 -6.10 13.59
CA ASP A 43 3.51 -5.58 14.33
C ASP A 43 3.92 -4.20 13.82
N GLU A 44 3.82 -3.96 12.53
CA GLU A 44 4.23 -2.69 11.96
C GLU A 44 3.22 -1.58 12.22
N LEU A 45 1.95 -1.90 12.33
CA LEU A 45 0.91 -0.88 12.35
C LEU A 45 0.20 -0.74 13.70
N ALA A 46 0.41 -1.66 14.62
CA ALA A 46 -0.34 -1.65 15.88
C ALA A 46 -0.04 -0.44 16.76
N ASP A 47 1.12 0.17 16.60
CA ASP A 47 1.44 1.36 17.38
C ASP A 47 0.74 2.60 16.85
N LEU A 48 0.11 2.51 15.69
CA LEU A 48 -0.60 3.66 15.14
C LEU A 48 -2.02 3.77 15.67
N GLY A 49 -2.53 2.75 16.33
CA GLY A 49 -3.87 2.79 16.88
C GLY A 49 -4.37 1.40 17.21
N GLU A 50 -5.68 1.27 17.28
CA GLU A 50 -6.29 -0.01 17.60
C GLU A 50 -6.43 -0.84 16.35
N ALA A 51 -5.78 -1.99 16.33
CA ALA A 51 -5.74 -2.85 15.14
C ALA A 51 -6.72 -4.00 15.30
N THR A 52 -7.50 -4.25 14.27
CA THR A 52 -8.50 -5.31 14.26
C THR A 52 -8.46 -6.01 12.91
N PHE A 53 -8.59 -7.33 12.94
CA PHE A 53 -8.68 -8.12 11.71
C PHE A 53 -10.11 -8.53 11.44
N MET A 54 -10.48 -8.52 10.15
CA MET A 54 -11.70 -9.15 9.67
C MET A 54 -11.29 -10.17 8.63
N ARG A 55 -11.52 -11.44 8.91
CA ARG A 55 -11.03 -12.53 8.07
C ARG A 55 -12.13 -13.21 7.31
N SER A 56 -11.82 -13.62 6.08
CA SER A 56 -12.66 -14.49 5.29
C SER A 56 -11.75 -15.44 4.53
N PRO A 57 -12.27 -16.48 3.89
CA PRO A 57 -11.42 -17.42 3.18
C PRO A 57 -10.59 -16.72 2.13
N GLY A 58 -9.29 -16.85 2.23
CA GLY A 58 -8.36 -16.28 1.26
C GLY A 58 -8.15 -14.78 1.36
N ASP A 59 -8.75 -14.13 2.35
CA ASP A 59 -8.69 -12.68 2.44
C ASP A 59 -8.74 -12.24 3.89
N SER A 60 -8.02 -11.19 4.21
CA SER A 60 -8.01 -10.65 5.56
C SER A 60 -7.90 -9.13 5.46
N ILE A 61 -8.67 -8.43 6.26
CA ILE A 61 -8.61 -6.97 6.27
C ILE A 61 -8.14 -6.54 7.64
N LEU A 62 -7.06 -5.77 7.66
CA LEU A 62 -6.55 -5.17 8.88
C LEU A 62 -7.00 -3.73 8.93
N MET A 63 -7.73 -3.36 9.97
CA MET A 63 -8.15 -1.99 10.17
C MET A 63 -7.47 -1.44 11.41
N VAL A 64 -6.83 -0.28 11.28
CA VAL A 64 -6.17 0.39 12.40
C VAL A 64 -6.86 1.72 12.60
N ARG A 65 -7.45 1.90 13.78
CA ARG A 65 -8.19 3.11 14.10
C ARG A 65 -7.41 3.93 15.10
N ASN A 66 -7.43 5.23 14.90
CA ASN A 66 -6.74 6.13 15.81
C ASN A 66 -7.67 7.30 16.11
N GLY A 67 -8.50 7.13 17.12
CA GLY A 67 -9.38 8.19 17.55
C GLY A 67 -10.31 8.64 16.44
N GLN A 68 -10.25 9.92 16.13
CA GLN A 68 -11.11 10.48 15.11
C GLN A 68 -10.48 10.53 13.75
N ALA A 69 -9.24 10.11 13.63
CA ALA A 69 -8.61 10.10 12.32
C ALA A 69 -9.22 9.01 11.46
N SER A 70 -9.09 9.15 10.16
CA SER A 70 -9.54 8.12 9.24
C SER A 70 -8.75 6.84 9.48
N PRO A 71 -9.40 5.70 9.50
CA PRO A 71 -8.69 4.46 9.74
C PRO A 71 -7.77 4.08 8.58
N VAL A 72 -6.72 3.35 8.88
CA VAL A 72 -5.90 2.74 7.86
C VAL A 72 -6.48 1.35 7.61
N ILE A 73 -6.79 1.04 6.36
CA ILE A 73 -7.38 -0.24 5.99
C ILE A 73 -6.47 -0.93 4.99
N VAL A 74 -6.02 -2.13 5.34
CA VAL A 74 -5.13 -2.91 4.50
C VAL A 74 -5.81 -4.22 4.16
N ASP A 75 -5.98 -4.48 2.87
CA ASP A 75 -6.59 -5.70 2.38
C ASP A 75 -5.47 -6.68 2.06
N ILE A 76 -5.48 -7.84 2.71
CA ILE A 76 -4.44 -8.85 2.55
C ILE A 76 -5.03 -10.02 1.81
N SER A 77 -4.70 -10.11 0.53
CA SER A 77 -5.18 -11.18 -0.34
C SER A 77 -4.00 -11.72 -1.14
N PRO A 78 -3.17 -12.58 -0.57
CA PRO A 78 -1.99 -13.04 -1.30
C PRO A 78 -2.38 -13.56 -2.68
N PRO A 79 -1.64 -13.20 -3.69
CA PRO A 79 -0.30 -12.59 -3.68
C PRO A 79 -0.28 -11.07 -3.67
N THR A 80 -1.32 -10.42 -3.21
CA THR A 80 -1.33 -8.96 -3.15
C THR A 80 -1.70 -8.47 -1.76
N VAL A 81 -1.19 -7.29 -1.45
CA VAL A 81 -1.55 -6.53 -0.25
C VAL A 81 -1.87 -5.13 -0.73
N GLN A 82 -3.02 -4.60 -0.35
CA GLN A 82 -3.44 -3.31 -0.84
C GLN A 82 -3.89 -2.41 0.30
N ILE A 83 -3.39 -1.19 0.35
CA ILE A 83 -3.89 -0.19 1.27
C ILE A 83 -5.06 0.48 0.56
N THR A 84 -6.26 0.27 1.08
CA THR A 84 -7.46 0.73 0.39
C THR A 84 -7.84 2.14 0.77
N THR A 85 -7.24 2.69 1.81
CA THR A 85 -7.49 4.08 2.19
C THR A 85 -6.27 4.91 1.86
N LYS A 86 -6.47 6.22 1.73
CA LYS A 86 -5.36 7.10 1.49
C LYS A 86 -4.44 7.06 2.69
N ALA A 87 -3.19 6.81 2.50
CA ALA A 87 -2.26 6.62 3.59
C ALA A 87 -1.04 7.48 3.44
N ARG A 88 -0.46 7.85 4.57
CA ARG A 88 0.77 8.64 4.58
C ARG A 88 1.93 7.78 4.12
N ALA A 89 3.01 8.46 3.73
CA ALA A 89 4.18 7.76 3.24
C ALA A 89 4.78 6.82 4.28
N ASP A 90 4.71 7.16 5.56
CA ASP A 90 5.26 6.28 6.58
C ASP A 90 4.45 4.98 6.70
N VAL A 91 3.14 5.04 6.52
CA VAL A 91 2.31 3.83 6.52
C VAL A 91 2.66 2.98 5.31
N GLN A 92 2.83 3.59 4.16
CA GLN A 92 3.21 2.84 2.96
C GLN A 92 4.56 2.16 3.15
N ALA A 93 5.51 2.84 3.77
CA ALA A 93 6.82 2.24 4.03
C ALA A 93 6.71 1.06 4.99
N ARG A 94 5.86 1.16 6.00
CA ARG A 94 5.68 0.06 6.94
C ARG A 94 5.08 -1.17 6.26
N VAL A 95 4.08 -0.95 5.40
CA VAL A 95 3.47 -2.05 4.67
C VAL A 95 4.49 -2.69 3.72
N SER A 96 5.30 -1.89 3.06
CA SER A 96 6.28 -2.42 2.11
C SER A 96 7.31 -3.29 2.80
N ARG A 97 7.56 -3.10 4.07
CA ARG A 97 8.51 -3.95 4.77
C ARG A 97 7.97 -5.37 5.01
N CYS A 98 6.68 -5.56 4.87
CA CYS A 98 6.06 -6.86 5.12
C CYS A 98 5.88 -7.69 3.87
N VAL A 99 5.97 -7.09 2.70
CA VAL A 99 5.75 -7.81 1.46
C VAL A 99 7.04 -8.22 0.81
#